data_ab8ff41265c76914db2c038a6b838758
#
_entry.id   ab8ff41265c76914db2c038a6b838758
#
_cell.length_a   1.000
_cell.length_b   1.000
_cell.length_c   1.000
_cell.angle_alpha   90.00
_cell.angle_beta   90.00
_cell.angle_gamma   90.00
#
_symmetry.space_group_name_H-M   'P 1'
#
loop_
_entity.id
_entity.type
_entity.pdbx_description
1 polymer ?
#
loop_
_entity_poly.entity_id
_entity_poly.type
_entity_poly.pdbx_seq_one_letter_code
_entity_poly.pdbx_strand_id
1 'polypeptide(L)'
;MLDKNAAKAALKKYYRGKRFLPNAFSSQNHIEEIKGVYVPFWLFDANASGSGLYEATTSSSHRSGDYVITTIRHYDVRRAGTTQFMGVPVDGSTKMPNGHMDAIEPYDYRAFQPFSTAYLPGYMADKYDEDADTCQARAHSRMQNSVSSELSASITGYNSVSTLSENIHIDYTAKHYALLPVWMLHTKWQGKDYLFAMNGQTGRLIGDLPVDKSRVAAWFAGISLPLMAVLAFLLLL
;
A
#
# COMPACT_ATOMS: atom_id res chain seq x y z
N MET A 1 -2.24 -15.24 16.99
CA MET A 1 -1.38 -14.06 16.81
C MET A 1 0.07 -14.49 16.87
N LEU A 2 0.92 -13.96 15.98
CA LEU A 2 2.37 -14.17 16.03
C LEU A 2 2.95 -13.62 17.34
N ASP A 3 4.03 -14.21 17.84
CA ASP A 3 4.64 -13.81 19.11
C ASP A 3 5.61 -12.62 18.94
N LYS A 4 6.10 -12.10 20.05
CA LYS A 4 7.05 -10.98 20.09
C LYS A 4 8.38 -11.29 19.37
N ASN A 5 8.81 -12.57 19.37
CA ASN A 5 10.03 -12.97 18.69
C ASN A 5 9.86 -12.98 17.17
N ALA A 6 8.68 -13.38 16.69
CA ALA A 6 8.31 -13.27 15.28
C ALA A 6 8.30 -11.81 14.82
N ALA A 7 7.78 -10.87 15.64
CA ALA A 7 7.81 -9.45 15.33
C ALA A 7 9.25 -8.91 15.21
N LYS A 8 10.14 -9.29 16.13
CA LYS A 8 11.58 -8.94 16.05
C LYS A 8 12.25 -9.52 14.80
N ALA A 9 11.93 -10.77 14.45
CA ALA A 9 12.47 -11.41 13.26
C ALA A 9 11.99 -10.75 11.98
N ALA A 10 10.71 -10.40 11.91
CA ALA A 10 10.12 -9.66 10.78
C ALA A 10 10.80 -8.31 10.58
N LEU A 11 11.06 -7.54 11.66
CA LEU A 11 11.76 -6.28 11.58
C LEU A 11 13.20 -6.44 11.06
N LYS A 12 13.94 -7.43 11.57
CA LYS A 12 15.28 -7.73 11.05
C LYS A 12 15.28 -8.08 9.57
N LYS A 13 14.24 -8.85 9.13
CA LYS A 13 14.07 -9.18 7.71
C LYS A 13 13.72 -7.92 6.88
N TYR A 14 12.92 -7.01 7.42
CA TYR A 14 12.52 -5.77 6.76
C TYR A 14 13.71 -4.84 6.48
N TYR A 15 14.72 -4.84 7.35
CA TYR A 15 15.95 -4.06 7.15
C TYR A 15 16.87 -4.61 6.06
N ARG A 16 16.75 -5.91 5.74
CA ARG A 16 17.63 -6.54 4.74
C ARG A 16 17.40 -5.94 3.35
N GLY A 17 18.52 -5.68 2.65
CA GLY A 17 18.49 -5.14 1.28
C GLY A 17 18.16 -3.64 1.18
N LYS A 18 17.95 -2.94 2.30
CA LYS A 18 17.71 -1.50 2.32
C LYS A 18 19.04 -0.75 2.24
N ARG A 19 19.53 -0.48 1.00
CA ARG A 19 20.88 0.06 0.71
C ARG A 19 21.18 1.40 1.37
N PHE A 20 20.16 2.22 1.55
CA PHE A 20 20.29 3.56 2.12
C PHE A 20 19.97 3.63 3.61
N LEU A 21 19.74 2.48 4.26
CA LEU A 21 19.54 2.40 5.69
C LEU A 21 20.90 2.56 6.41
N PRO A 22 21.03 3.45 7.42
CA PRO A 22 22.25 3.56 8.21
C PRO A 22 22.58 2.24 8.92
N ASN A 23 23.86 1.78 8.84
CA ASN A 23 24.27 0.54 9.49
C ASN A 23 24.02 0.57 11.00
N ALA A 24 24.29 1.71 11.63
CA ALA A 24 24.08 1.87 13.05
C ALA A 24 22.60 1.73 13.44
N PHE A 25 21.66 2.14 12.60
CA PHE A 25 20.22 1.93 12.82
C PHE A 25 19.86 0.45 12.77
N SER A 26 20.43 -0.30 11.83
CA SER A 26 20.13 -1.74 11.67
C SER A 26 20.88 -2.65 12.66
N SER A 27 22.06 -2.23 13.15
CA SER A 27 22.91 -3.02 14.04
C SER A 27 22.61 -2.80 15.52
N GLN A 28 22.27 -1.58 15.90
CA GLN A 28 21.84 -1.27 17.24
C GLN A 28 20.38 -1.61 17.38
N ASN A 29 20.04 -2.61 18.19
CA ASN A 29 18.66 -3.00 18.50
C ASN A 29 17.95 -1.88 19.30
N HIS A 30 17.71 -0.73 18.67
CA HIS A 30 16.99 0.40 19.26
C HIS A 30 15.46 0.20 19.27
N ILE A 31 15.00 -1.04 19.41
CA ILE A 31 13.58 -1.27 19.61
C ILE A 31 13.29 -0.89 21.07
N GLU A 32 12.90 0.35 21.29
CA GLU A 32 12.56 0.84 22.62
C GLU A 32 11.31 0.13 23.14
N GLU A 33 10.36 -0.09 22.24
CA GLU A 33 9.09 -0.66 22.61
C GLU A 33 8.51 -1.57 21.53
N ILE A 34 8.05 -2.76 21.94
CA ILE A 34 7.25 -3.68 21.11
C ILE A 34 5.98 -3.98 21.87
N LYS A 35 4.85 -3.53 21.35
CA LYS A 35 3.53 -3.74 21.92
C LYS A 35 2.63 -4.49 20.95
N GLY A 36 2.00 -5.55 21.44
CA GLY A 36 0.87 -6.15 20.73
C GLY A 36 -0.41 -5.39 21.10
N VAL A 37 -1.13 -4.94 20.10
CA VAL A 37 -2.35 -4.15 20.26
C VAL A 37 -3.45 -4.76 19.41
N TYR A 38 -4.61 -4.92 19.98
CA TYR A 38 -5.83 -5.15 19.22
C TYR A 38 -6.39 -3.80 18.79
N VAL A 39 -6.26 -3.50 17.50
CA VAL A 39 -6.71 -2.24 16.90
C VAL A 39 -8.17 -2.41 16.44
N PRO A 40 -9.05 -1.43 16.73
CA PRO A 40 -10.42 -1.45 16.26
C PRO A 40 -10.48 -1.22 14.74
N PHE A 41 -11.27 -2.03 14.06
CA PHE A 41 -11.55 -1.90 12.63
C PHE A 41 -13.06 -2.00 12.38
N TRP A 42 -13.51 -1.22 11.43
CA TRP A 42 -14.81 -1.38 10.79
C TRP A 42 -14.62 -2.16 9.48
N LEU A 43 -15.38 -3.21 9.30
CA LEU A 43 -15.36 -4.06 8.10
C LEU A 43 -16.65 -3.80 7.34
N PHE A 44 -16.54 -3.37 6.09
CA PHE A 44 -17.68 -3.00 5.27
C PHE A 44 -17.92 -4.03 4.18
N ASP A 45 -19.18 -4.47 4.06
CA ASP A 45 -19.67 -5.28 2.96
C ASP A 45 -20.49 -4.40 2.03
N ALA A 46 -20.32 -4.57 0.74
CA ALA A 46 -21.06 -3.80 -0.26
C ALA A 46 -21.17 -4.55 -1.60
N ASN A 47 -22.26 -4.27 -2.31
CA ASN A 47 -22.36 -4.56 -3.74
C ASN A 47 -21.97 -3.31 -4.51
N ALA A 48 -21.20 -3.46 -5.56
CA ALA A 48 -20.80 -2.36 -6.41
C ALA A 48 -21.11 -2.64 -7.86
N SER A 49 -21.54 -1.59 -8.57
CA SER A 49 -21.70 -1.59 -10.02
C SER A 49 -20.92 -0.41 -10.60
N GLY A 50 -20.23 -0.64 -11.70
CA GLY A 50 -19.47 0.39 -12.38
C GLY A 50 -19.68 0.36 -13.88
N SER A 51 -19.67 1.53 -14.51
CA SER A 51 -19.61 1.68 -15.94
C SER A 51 -18.68 2.83 -16.31
N GLY A 52 -17.92 2.66 -17.39
CA GLY A 52 -16.99 3.69 -17.85
C GLY A 52 -16.88 3.78 -19.36
N LEU A 53 -16.56 4.97 -19.83
CA LEU A 53 -16.14 5.27 -21.20
C LEU A 53 -14.67 5.67 -21.16
N TYR A 54 -13.88 5.04 -22.02
CA TYR A 54 -12.44 5.20 -22.06
C TYR A 54 -12.00 5.52 -23.49
N GLU A 55 -11.02 6.38 -23.62
CA GLU A 55 -10.28 6.52 -24.86
C GLU A 55 -9.07 5.57 -24.82
N ALA A 56 -8.98 4.71 -25.81
CA ALA A 56 -7.86 3.80 -25.98
C ALA A 56 -7.15 4.07 -27.31
N THR A 57 -5.83 3.97 -27.34
CA THR A 57 -5.06 4.23 -28.56
C THR A 57 -4.18 3.07 -28.95
N THR A 58 -4.02 2.86 -30.26
CA THR A 58 -2.96 2.04 -30.82
C THR A 58 -2.05 2.92 -31.67
N SER A 59 -0.74 2.67 -31.61
CA SER A 59 0.24 3.36 -32.44
C SER A 59 1.05 2.36 -33.23
N SER A 60 1.30 2.69 -34.50
CA SER A 60 2.21 1.94 -35.35
C SER A 60 3.12 2.93 -36.08
N SER A 61 4.42 2.63 -36.13
CA SER A 61 5.39 3.47 -36.83
C SER A 61 6.11 2.64 -37.90
N HIS A 62 6.29 3.24 -39.07
CA HIS A 62 7.12 2.67 -40.13
C HIS A 62 8.02 3.75 -40.75
N ARG A 63 9.16 3.34 -41.25
CA ARG A 63 10.09 4.24 -41.95
C ARG A 63 9.76 4.29 -43.46
N SER A 64 9.68 5.50 -43.99
CA SER A 64 9.50 5.75 -45.41
C SER A 64 10.55 6.76 -45.86
N GLY A 65 11.64 6.28 -46.46
CA GLY A 65 12.82 7.11 -46.76
C GLY A 65 13.46 7.67 -45.47
N ASP A 66 13.59 8.99 -45.42
CA ASP A 66 14.17 9.71 -44.26
C ASP A 66 13.13 10.07 -43.20
N TYR A 67 11.88 9.68 -43.37
CA TYR A 67 10.79 10.00 -42.46
C TYR A 67 10.36 8.76 -41.65
N VAL A 68 9.95 9.00 -40.41
CA VAL A 68 9.22 8.03 -39.58
C VAL A 68 7.76 8.47 -39.53
N ILE A 69 6.91 7.67 -40.12
CA ILE A 69 5.46 7.91 -40.13
C ILE A 69 4.85 7.13 -38.96
N THR A 70 4.21 7.83 -38.05
CA THR A 70 3.49 7.23 -36.93
C THR A 70 1.98 7.43 -37.10
N THR A 71 1.27 6.32 -37.17
CA THR A 71 -0.20 6.32 -37.25
C THR A 71 -0.74 6.01 -35.84
N ILE A 72 -1.56 6.91 -35.31
CA ILE A 72 -2.27 6.74 -34.05
C ILE A 72 -3.75 6.54 -34.38
N ARG A 73 -4.35 5.46 -33.84
CA ARG A 73 -5.78 5.20 -33.93
C ARG A 73 -6.39 5.35 -32.57
N HIS A 74 -7.50 6.05 -32.49
CA HIS A 74 -8.28 6.30 -31.29
C HIS A 74 -9.54 5.42 -31.30
N TYR A 75 -9.88 4.90 -30.13
CA TYR A 75 -11.03 4.01 -29.92
C TYR A 75 -11.80 4.44 -28.68
N ASP A 76 -13.11 4.49 -28.80
CA ASP A 76 -14.01 4.63 -27.67
C ASP A 76 -14.34 3.22 -27.14
N VAL A 77 -13.90 2.94 -25.91
CA VAL A 77 -14.11 1.64 -25.28
C VAL A 77 -15.04 1.82 -24.08
N ARG A 78 -16.10 1.01 -24.06
CA ARG A 78 -17.03 0.97 -22.93
C ARG A 78 -16.82 -0.29 -22.10
N ARG A 79 -16.85 -0.14 -20.79
CA ARG A 79 -16.80 -1.25 -19.82
C ARG A 79 -17.88 -1.05 -18.78
N ALA A 80 -18.47 -2.16 -18.35
CA ALA A 80 -19.39 -2.18 -17.23
C ALA A 80 -19.26 -3.53 -16.51
N GLY A 81 -19.51 -3.53 -15.21
CA GLY A 81 -19.45 -4.74 -14.42
C GLY A 81 -20.01 -4.54 -13.03
N THR A 82 -20.20 -5.66 -12.33
CA THR A 82 -20.61 -5.68 -10.93
C THR A 82 -19.62 -6.51 -10.13
N THR A 83 -19.38 -6.13 -8.88
CA THR A 83 -18.55 -6.86 -7.95
C THR A 83 -19.14 -6.80 -6.55
N GLN A 84 -18.72 -7.73 -5.70
CA GLN A 84 -19.09 -7.73 -4.29
C GLN A 84 -17.83 -7.56 -3.44
N PHE A 85 -17.90 -6.64 -2.49
CA PHE A 85 -16.90 -6.46 -1.46
C PHE A 85 -17.35 -7.11 -0.17
N MET A 86 -16.45 -7.87 0.45
CA MET A 86 -16.69 -8.52 1.74
C MET A 86 -15.58 -8.12 2.71
N GLY A 87 -15.96 -7.45 3.82
CA GLY A 87 -15.05 -7.11 4.88
C GLY A 87 -13.95 -6.11 4.50
N VAL A 88 -14.26 -5.07 3.74
CA VAL A 88 -13.27 -4.02 3.46
C VAL A 88 -12.91 -3.33 4.76
N PRO A 89 -11.66 -3.48 5.26
CA PRO A 89 -11.29 -3.00 6.57
C PRO A 89 -10.93 -1.53 6.55
N VAL A 90 -11.34 -0.81 7.57
CA VAL A 90 -10.93 0.57 7.86
C VAL A 90 -10.68 0.66 9.35
N ASP A 91 -9.48 1.06 9.76
CA ASP A 91 -9.19 1.26 11.17
C ASP A 91 -10.01 2.42 11.75
N GLY A 92 -10.53 2.22 12.94
CA GLY A 92 -11.36 3.18 13.66
C GLY A 92 -10.60 3.90 14.77
N SER A 93 -9.29 4.15 14.60
CA SER A 93 -8.47 4.80 15.63
C SER A 93 -7.57 5.88 15.06
N THR A 94 -7.79 7.11 15.49
CA THR A 94 -6.92 8.26 15.14
C THR A 94 -5.49 8.15 15.67
N LYS A 95 -5.24 7.25 16.63
CA LYS A 95 -3.92 6.99 17.19
C LYS A 95 -3.01 6.19 16.25
N MET A 96 -3.60 5.49 15.28
CA MET A 96 -2.89 4.66 14.34
C MET A 96 -2.77 5.38 12.99
N PRO A 97 -1.57 5.43 12.38
CA PRO A 97 -1.46 6.00 11.04
C PRO A 97 -2.24 5.14 10.03
N ASN A 98 -3.28 5.70 9.41
CA ASN A 98 -4.13 4.99 8.45
C ASN A 98 -3.33 4.28 7.37
N GLY A 99 -2.30 4.94 6.80
CA GLY A 99 -1.45 4.33 5.78
C GLY A 99 -0.65 3.11 6.27
N HIS A 100 -0.32 3.04 7.56
CA HIS A 100 0.29 1.83 8.13
C HIS A 100 -0.74 0.71 8.27
N MET A 101 -1.96 1.04 8.73
CA MET A 101 -3.04 0.05 8.89
C MET A 101 -3.46 -0.54 7.54
N ASP A 102 -3.62 0.29 6.52
CA ASP A 102 -3.92 -0.17 5.15
C ASP A 102 -2.79 -1.05 4.57
N ALA A 103 -1.53 -0.68 4.83
CA ALA A 103 -0.37 -1.37 4.25
C ALA A 103 -0.08 -2.75 4.85
N ILE A 104 -0.54 -3.05 6.07
CA ILE A 104 -0.34 -4.35 6.71
C ILE A 104 -1.42 -5.38 6.35
N GLU A 105 -2.43 -5.01 5.60
CA GLU A 105 -3.44 -5.96 5.08
C GLU A 105 -2.80 -6.97 4.11
N PRO A 106 -3.42 -8.14 3.82
CA PRO A 106 -4.73 -8.57 4.28
C PRO A 106 -4.71 -9.30 5.63
N TYR A 107 -5.89 -9.42 6.24
CA TYR A 107 -6.15 -10.29 7.38
C TYR A 107 -6.95 -11.52 6.96
N ASP A 108 -6.74 -12.66 7.62
CA ASP A 108 -7.55 -13.86 7.41
C ASP A 108 -8.79 -13.82 8.33
N TYR A 109 -9.93 -13.46 7.76
CA TYR A 109 -11.20 -13.36 8.49
C TYR A 109 -11.78 -14.70 8.90
N ARG A 110 -11.32 -15.81 8.29
CA ARG A 110 -11.73 -17.17 8.71
C ARG A 110 -11.22 -17.53 10.10
N ALA A 111 -10.18 -16.85 10.55
CA ALA A 111 -9.61 -17.00 11.89
C ALA A 111 -10.33 -16.17 12.96
N PHE A 112 -11.40 -15.45 12.62
CA PHE A 112 -12.14 -14.66 13.59
C PHE A 112 -12.81 -15.54 14.64
N GLN A 113 -12.76 -15.06 15.88
CA GLN A 113 -13.41 -15.65 17.03
C GLN A 113 -14.32 -14.61 17.70
N PRO A 114 -15.41 -15.03 18.35
CA PRO A 114 -16.19 -14.13 19.19
C PRO A 114 -15.29 -13.44 20.20
N PHE A 115 -15.50 -12.15 20.43
CA PHE A 115 -14.69 -11.40 21.38
C PHE A 115 -14.78 -11.99 22.81
N SER A 116 -13.63 -12.17 23.43
CA SER A 116 -13.51 -12.52 24.83
C SER A 116 -12.33 -11.77 25.44
N THR A 117 -12.52 -11.28 26.67
CA THR A 117 -11.44 -10.66 27.44
C THR A 117 -10.29 -11.64 27.74
N ALA A 118 -10.54 -12.95 27.62
CA ALA A 118 -9.50 -13.97 27.77
C ALA A 118 -8.41 -13.90 26.69
N TYR A 119 -8.64 -13.21 25.57
CA TYR A 119 -7.64 -13.00 24.51
C TYR A 119 -6.72 -11.79 24.74
N LEU A 120 -7.01 -10.96 25.75
CA LEU A 120 -6.26 -9.73 26.02
C LEU A 120 -4.98 -9.88 26.85
N PRO A 121 -4.78 -10.94 27.70
CA PRO A 121 -3.59 -11.02 28.55
C PRO A 121 -2.29 -10.88 27.72
N GLY A 122 -1.48 -9.87 28.07
CA GLY A 122 -0.22 -9.56 27.38
C GLY A 122 -0.34 -8.67 26.14
N TYR A 123 -1.56 -8.27 25.78
CA TYR A 123 -1.86 -7.36 24.68
C TYR A 123 -2.68 -6.17 25.17
N MET A 124 -2.53 -5.03 24.51
CA MET A 124 -3.42 -3.89 24.73
C MET A 124 -4.60 -4.01 23.75
N ALA A 125 -5.77 -3.55 24.17
CA ALA A 125 -6.89 -3.35 23.27
C ALA A 125 -7.22 -1.85 23.26
N ASP A 126 -7.32 -1.28 22.08
CA ASP A 126 -7.78 0.09 21.91
C ASP A 126 -9.29 0.09 21.63
N LYS A 127 -9.96 1.17 22.03
CA LYS A 127 -11.35 1.43 21.67
C LYS A 127 -11.36 2.37 20.48
N TYR A 128 -12.30 2.18 19.56
CA TYR A 128 -12.46 3.12 18.46
C TYR A 128 -12.78 4.54 18.96
N ASP A 129 -12.23 5.52 18.31
CA ASP A 129 -12.53 6.95 18.44
C ASP A 129 -13.08 7.56 17.14
N GLU A 130 -13.06 6.78 16.04
CA GLU A 130 -13.79 7.05 14.81
C GLU A 130 -14.89 6.00 14.63
N ASP A 131 -16.12 6.45 14.47
CA ASP A 131 -17.28 5.57 14.27
C ASP A 131 -17.35 5.01 12.84
N ALA A 132 -18.28 4.07 12.63
CA ALA A 132 -18.44 3.42 11.33
C ALA A 132 -18.82 4.41 10.22
N ASP A 133 -19.61 5.43 10.52
CA ASP A 133 -20.09 6.38 9.54
C ASP A 133 -18.96 7.32 9.09
N THR A 134 -18.08 7.73 10.01
CA THR A 134 -16.84 8.46 9.71
C THR A 134 -15.89 7.62 8.84
N CYS A 135 -15.68 6.35 9.19
CA CYS A 135 -14.81 5.43 8.46
C CYS A 135 -15.37 5.04 7.08
N GLN A 136 -16.69 5.14 6.88
CA GLN A 136 -17.35 4.74 5.62
C GLN A 136 -16.84 5.52 4.41
N ALA A 137 -16.48 6.79 4.57
CA ALA A 137 -15.94 7.59 3.48
C ALA A 137 -14.61 7.03 2.92
N ARG A 138 -13.72 6.52 3.81
CA ARG A 138 -12.48 5.84 3.40
C ARG A 138 -12.79 4.51 2.71
N ALA A 139 -13.71 3.71 3.27
CA ALA A 139 -14.14 2.47 2.64
C ALA A 139 -14.69 2.73 1.22
N HIS A 140 -15.52 3.76 1.08
CA HIS A 140 -16.10 4.17 -0.21
C HIS A 140 -15.02 4.47 -1.25
N SER A 141 -14.07 5.32 -0.91
CA SER A 141 -12.96 5.67 -1.81
C SER A 141 -12.12 4.45 -2.20
N ARG A 142 -11.86 3.52 -1.28
CA ARG A 142 -11.12 2.28 -1.55
C ARG A 142 -11.88 1.37 -2.52
N MET A 143 -13.18 1.17 -2.28
CA MET A 143 -14.05 0.37 -3.16
C MET A 143 -14.17 1.00 -4.55
N GLN A 144 -14.38 2.33 -4.61
CA GLN A 144 -14.45 3.09 -5.85
C GLN A 144 -13.17 2.93 -6.69
N ASN A 145 -12.00 3.12 -6.08
CA ASN A 145 -10.70 2.96 -6.73
C ASN A 145 -10.48 1.53 -7.22
N SER A 146 -10.96 0.53 -6.48
CA SER A 146 -10.88 -0.87 -6.88
C SER A 146 -11.72 -1.14 -8.12
N VAL A 147 -12.97 -0.69 -8.15
CA VAL A 147 -13.87 -0.86 -9.31
C VAL A 147 -13.29 -0.14 -10.54
N SER A 148 -12.84 1.11 -10.38
CA SER A 148 -12.21 1.88 -11.47
C SER A 148 -10.98 1.16 -12.03
N SER A 149 -10.12 0.66 -11.15
CA SER A 149 -8.93 -0.09 -11.53
C SER A 149 -9.27 -1.39 -12.29
N GLU A 150 -10.27 -2.13 -11.83
CA GLU A 150 -10.74 -3.36 -12.50
C GLU A 150 -11.32 -3.07 -13.89
N LEU A 151 -12.16 -2.04 -14.02
CA LEU A 151 -12.73 -1.66 -15.30
C LEU A 151 -11.63 -1.27 -16.31
N SER A 152 -10.69 -0.42 -15.91
CA SER A 152 -9.60 0.00 -16.78
C SER A 152 -8.63 -1.14 -17.09
N ALA A 153 -8.28 -2.00 -16.13
CA ALA A 153 -7.42 -3.17 -16.33
C ALA A 153 -8.03 -4.21 -17.29
N SER A 154 -9.37 -4.24 -17.40
CA SER A 154 -10.06 -5.11 -18.35
C SER A 154 -9.87 -4.71 -19.83
N ILE A 155 -9.35 -3.50 -20.08
CA ILE A 155 -9.12 -2.96 -21.43
C ILE A 155 -7.71 -3.32 -21.87
N THR A 156 -7.61 -4.34 -22.69
CA THR A 156 -6.31 -4.89 -23.15
C THR A 156 -6.13 -4.72 -24.67
N GLY A 157 -4.89 -4.79 -25.15
CA GLY A 157 -4.57 -4.73 -26.56
C GLY A 157 -4.37 -3.31 -27.12
N TYR A 158 -4.28 -2.30 -26.26
CA TYR A 158 -4.01 -0.92 -26.63
C TYR A 158 -2.67 -0.43 -26.08
N ASN A 159 -2.10 0.61 -26.69
CA ASN A 159 -0.85 1.22 -26.23
C ASN A 159 -1.06 2.16 -25.04
N SER A 160 -2.19 2.86 -25.02
CA SER A 160 -2.62 3.69 -23.88
C SER A 160 -4.13 3.62 -23.69
N VAL A 161 -4.56 3.79 -22.44
CA VAL A 161 -5.97 3.87 -22.04
C VAL A 161 -6.11 5.05 -21.10
N SER A 162 -7.06 5.92 -21.35
CA SER A 162 -7.41 7.04 -20.48
C SER A 162 -8.92 7.04 -20.19
N THR A 163 -9.29 7.35 -18.99
CA THR A 163 -10.69 7.42 -18.55
C THR A 163 -11.30 8.74 -19.03
N LEU A 164 -12.40 8.67 -19.77
CA LEU A 164 -13.19 9.84 -20.16
C LEU A 164 -14.31 10.11 -19.14
N SER A 165 -15.02 9.07 -18.74
CA SER A 165 -16.05 9.16 -17.70
C SER A 165 -16.26 7.81 -17.02
N GLU A 166 -16.57 7.85 -15.73
CA GLU A 166 -16.97 6.68 -14.95
C GLU A 166 -18.17 7.01 -14.09
N ASN A 167 -19.02 6.01 -13.90
CA ASN A 167 -20.12 6.03 -12.95
C ASN A 167 -20.03 4.76 -12.12
N ILE A 168 -19.74 4.91 -10.82
CA ILE A 168 -19.58 3.81 -9.88
C ILE A 168 -20.59 4.01 -8.75
N HIS A 169 -21.41 3.01 -8.54
CA HIS A 169 -22.39 2.97 -7.46
C HIS A 169 -22.01 1.88 -6.47
N ILE A 170 -22.04 2.20 -5.17
CA ILE A 170 -21.72 1.31 -4.08
C ILE A 170 -22.90 1.25 -3.12
N ASP A 171 -23.46 0.08 -2.94
CA ASP A 171 -24.58 -0.22 -2.06
C ASP A 171 -24.10 -1.05 -0.88
N TYR A 172 -24.07 -0.43 0.31
CA TYR A 172 -23.59 -1.09 1.54
C TYR A 172 -24.63 -2.09 2.04
N THR A 173 -24.18 -3.31 2.32
CA THR A 173 -25.06 -4.40 2.78
C THR A 173 -24.86 -4.71 4.27
N ALA A 174 -23.65 -4.56 4.78
CA ALA A 174 -23.36 -4.75 6.20
C ALA A 174 -22.14 -3.95 6.66
N LYS A 175 -22.06 -3.72 7.97
CA LYS A 175 -20.88 -3.20 8.65
C LYS A 175 -20.65 -3.98 9.94
N HIS A 176 -19.41 -4.40 10.15
CA HIS A 176 -19.03 -5.22 11.31
C HIS A 176 -17.89 -4.56 12.08
N TYR A 177 -17.88 -4.73 13.37
CA TYR A 177 -16.79 -4.28 14.22
C TYR A 177 -15.86 -5.46 14.54
N ALA A 178 -14.55 -5.24 14.37
CA ALA A 178 -13.54 -6.26 14.67
C ALA A 178 -12.34 -5.65 15.39
N LEU A 179 -11.70 -6.45 16.21
CA LEU A 179 -10.41 -6.16 16.82
C LEU A 179 -9.34 -6.96 16.08
N LEU A 180 -8.47 -6.28 15.34
CA LEU A 180 -7.42 -6.92 14.55
C LEU A 180 -6.07 -6.84 15.26
N PRO A 181 -5.30 -7.94 15.29
CA PRO A 181 -4.02 -7.98 15.98
C PRO A 181 -2.93 -7.24 15.20
N VAL A 182 -2.32 -6.26 15.84
CA VAL A 182 -1.22 -5.47 15.30
C VAL A 182 -0.06 -5.45 16.28
N TRP A 183 1.15 -5.68 15.81
CA TRP A 183 2.36 -5.37 16.54
C TRP A 183 2.82 -3.98 16.18
N MET A 184 2.90 -3.10 17.19
CA MET A 184 3.47 -1.77 17.08
C MET A 184 4.89 -1.79 17.60
N LEU A 185 5.83 -1.32 16.79
CA LEU A 185 7.23 -1.25 17.15
C LEU A 185 7.66 0.22 17.03
N HIS A 186 8.17 0.74 18.11
CA HIS A 186 8.63 2.11 18.19
C HIS A 186 10.14 2.13 18.44
N THR A 187 10.84 3.01 17.72
CA THR A 187 12.27 3.25 17.91
C THR A 187 12.62 4.72 17.71
N LYS A 188 13.60 5.19 18.45
CA LYS A 188 14.17 6.54 18.27
C LYS A 188 15.53 6.46 17.60
N TRP A 189 15.75 7.36 16.63
CA TRP A 189 17.02 7.51 15.96
C TRP A 189 17.32 8.96 15.66
N GLN A 190 18.46 9.47 16.16
CA GLN A 190 18.88 10.87 15.96
C GLN A 190 17.77 11.88 16.33
N GLY A 191 17.07 11.63 17.44
CA GLY A 191 16.01 12.49 17.94
C GLY A 191 14.67 12.41 17.17
N LYS A 192 14.54 11.51 16.20
CA LYS A 192 13.30 11.25 15.47
C LYS A 192 12.70 9.92 15.86
N ASP A 193 11.37 9.89 15.91
CA ASP A 193 10.59 8.69 16.16
C ASP A 193 10.32 7.96 14.85
N TYR A 194 10.48 6.64 14.87
CA TYR A 194 10.18 5.72 13.75
C TYR A 194 9.21 4.67 14.25
N LEU A 195 8.06 4.62 13.56
CA LEU A 195 6.99 3.70 13.89
C LEU A 195 6.91 2.61 12.84
N PHE A 196 6.76 1.37 13.30
CA PHE A 196 6.50 0.22 12.45
C PHE A 196 5.23 -0.47 12.94
N ALA A 197 4.41 -0.90 11.98
CA ALA A 197 3.25 -1.73 12.23
C ALA A 197 3.44 -3.10 11.56
N MET A 198 3.06 -4.16 12.25
CA MET A 198 3.08 -5.51 11.69
C MET A 198 1.74 -6.18 11.92
N ASN A 199 1.20 -6.79 10.88
CA ASN A 199 0.05 -7.65 10.98
C ASN A 199 0.35 -8.85 11.91
N GLY A 200 -0.42 -8.99 12.97
CA GLY A 200 -0.22 -10.03 13.99
C GLY A 200 -0.58 -11.44 13.52
N GLN A 201 -1.24 -11.59 12.36
CA GLN A 201 -1.54 -12.89 11.75
C GLN A 201 -0.49 -13.29 10.71
N THR A 202 -0.19 -12.38 9.77
CA THR A 202 0.62 -12.68 8.57
C THR A 202 2.08 -12.32 8.72
N GLY A 203 2.43 -11.45 9.66
CA GLY A 203 3.79 -10.93 9.82
C GLY A 203 4.17 -9.87 8.78
N ARG A 204 3.22 -9.41 7.95
CA ARG A 204 3.46 -8.30 7.02
C ARG A 204 3.76 -7.03 7.79
N LEU A 205 4.89 -6.42 7.51
CA LEU A 205 5.43 -5.28 8.25
C LEU A 205 5.63 -4.09 7.32
N ILE A 206 5.25 -2.92 7.81
CA ILE A 206 5.51 -1.62 7.20
C ILE A 206 6.12 -0.68 8.25
N GLY A 207 6.83 0.32 7.81
CA GLY A 207 7.32 1.40 8.68
C GLY A 207 8.28 2.30 7.96
N ASP A 208 8.49 3.47 8.56
CA ASP A 208 9.40 4.46 8.04
C ASP A 208 10.84 4.11 8.41
N LEU A 209 11.75 4.34 7.47
CA LEU A 209 13.16 4.08 7.65
C LEU A 209 13.97 5.36 7.48
N PRO A 210 14.99 5.57 8.33
CA PRO A 210 15.92 6.68 8.12
C PRO A 210 16.75 6.44 6.86
N VAL A 211 17.01 7.52 6.12
CA VAL A 211 17.83 7.50 4.92
C VAL A 211 19.19 8.13 5.22
N ASP A 212 20.25 7.39 4.94
CA ASP A 212 21.62 7.87 5.00
C ASP A 212 21.95 8.72 3.77
N LYS A 213 21.92 10.04 3.96
CA LYS A 213 22.16 11.01 2.88
C LYS A 213 23.54 10.86 2.26
N SER A 214 24.55 10.48 3.03
CA SER A 214 25.92 10.29 2.53
C SER A 214 26.00 9.09 1.57
N ARG A 215 25.28 7.99 1.87
CA ARG A 215 25.17 6.86 0.96
C ARG A 215 24.39 7.18 -0.31
N VAL A 216 23.32 7.95 -0.18
CA VAL A 216 22.58 8.42 -1.37
C VAL A 216 23.49 9.24 -2.27
N ALA A 217 24.26 10.21 -1.71
CA ALA A 217 25.20 11.02 -2.47
C ALA A 217 26.32 10.19 -3.13
N ALA A 218 26.89 9.22 -2.36
CA ALA A 218 27.90 8.33 -2.91
C ALA A 218 27.38 7.44 -4.05
N TRP A 219 26.16 6.92 -3.92
CA TRP A 219 25.49 6.15 -4.96
C TRP A 219 25.18 7.01 -6.22
N PHE A 220 24.69 8.23 -6.01
CA PHE A 220 24.45 9.16 -7.09
C PHE A 220 25.74 9.49 -7.84
N ALA A 221 26.80 9.84 -7.13
CA ALA A 221 28.11 10.09 -7.73
C ALA A 221 28.68 8.87 -8.46
N GLY A 222 28.56 7.67 -7.86
CA GLY A 222 29.04 6.42 -8.44
C GLY A 222 28.34 6.02 -9.74
N ILE A 223 27.11 6.49 -9.98
CA ILE A 223 26.37 6.26 -11.23
C ILE A 223 26.58 7.42 -12.20
N SER A 224 26.47 8.67 -11.74
CA SER A 224 26.49 9.84 -12.63
C SER A 224 27.87 10.11 -13.21
N LEU A 225 28.95 9.93 -12.44
CA LEU A 225 30.30 10.22 -12.95
C LEU A 225 30.73 9.29 -14.10
N PRO A 226 30.57 7.96 -14.03
CA PRO A 226 30.85 7.09 -15.18
C PRO A 226 29.95 7.40 -16.39
N LEU A 227 28.66 7.69 -16.17
CA LEU A 227 27.74 8.03 -17.25
C LEU A 227 28.16 9.34 -17.95
N MET A 228 28.54 10.36 -17.20
CA MET A 228 29.06 11.60 -17.73
C MET A 228 30.36 11.39 -18.53
N ALA A 229 31.26 10.54 -18.03
CA ALA A 229 32.50 10.22 -18.74
C ALA A 229 32.24 9.54 -20.10
N VAL A 230 31.30 8.58 -20.12
CA VAL A 230 30.88 7.91 -21.37
C VAL A 230 30.24 8.91 -22.35
N LEU A 231 29.34 9.76 -21.85
CA LEU A 231 28.71 10.79 -22.71
C LEU A 231 29.72 11.79 -23.25
N ALA A 232 30.67 12.25 -22.41
CA ALA A 232 31.73 13.15 -22.85
C ALA A 232 32.63 12.49 -23.92
N PHE A 233 32.95 11.21 -23.75
CA PHE A 233 33.73 10.47 -24.72
C PHE A 233 33.00 10.34 -26.08
N LEU A 234 31.70 10.05 -26.05
CA LEU A 234 30.87 9.95 -27.28
C LEU A 234 30.69 11.29 -28.01
N LEU A 235 30.76 12.41 -27.28
CA LEU A 235 30.67 13.75 -27.91
C LEU A 235 32.00 14.22 -28.49
N LEU A 236 33.13 13.57 -28.16
CA LEU A 236 34.47 13.88 -28.68
C LEU A 236 34.87 12.98 -29.85
N LEU A 237 34.10 11.94 -30.16
CA LEU A 237 34.22 11.08 -31.33
C LEU A 237 33.35 11.62 -32.49
#